data_794139ab1e21f0c2c0fc9ba25d5c5d57
#
_entry.id   794139ab1e21f0c2c0fc9ba25d5c5d57
#
_cell.length_a   1.000
_cell.length_b   1.000
_cell.length_c   1.000
_cell.angle_alpha   90.00
_cell.angle_beta   90.00
_cell.angle_gamma   90.00
#
_symmetry.space_group_name_H-M   'P 1'
#
loop_
_entity.id
_entity.type
_entity.pdbx_description
1 polymer ?
#
loop_
_entity_poly.entity_id
_entity_poly.type
_entity_poly.pdbx_seq_one_letter_code
_entity_poly.pdbx_strand_id
1 'polypeptide(L)'
;AQVVAAAQAELDVDGCTVIKGFLRSEALPQLSKEITTIRPQLHESLIDINPYFSEGDPSLPHDHPVNTFIERSGGFIPRDAFNPTSDFEAVYQNPAFLSFLSDCLNVPEVHCFADPLAGLTINVLGPGQQFAWHFDTNDFAVTCLIDGAEEGGLFEYSPGRRSDRTENFAGMAEVLADRPAGRASVKTLELHPGDLQIFRGRNSGHRVPRVGVESTTR
;
A
#
# COMPACT_ATOMS: atom_id res chain seq x y z
N ALA A 1 -10.46 -19.90 -10.94
CA ALA A 1 -9.40 -20.22 -11.93
C ALA A 1 -9.06 -18.99 -12.81
N GLN A 2 -10.02 -18.38 -13.50
CA GLN A 2 -9.75 -17.28 -14.45
C GLN A 2 -9.17 -16.03 -13.75
N VAL A 3 -9.74 -15.61 -12.62
CA VAL A 3 -9.25 -14.46 -11.82
C VAL A 3 -7.82 -14.69 -11.33
N VAL A 4 -7.52 -15.90 -10.83
CA VAL A 4 -6.18 -16.26 -10.36
C VAL A 4 -5.16 -16.17 -11.49
N ALA A 5 -5.46 -16.73 -12.66
CA ALA A 5 -4.54 -16.69 -13.81
C ALA A 5 -4.28 -15.25 -14.30
N ALA A 6 -5.30 -14.38 -14.29
CA ALA A 6 -5.13 -12.97 -14.62
C ALA A 6 -4.24 -12.27 -13.58
N ALA A 7 -4.52 -12.49 -12.29
CA ALA A 7 -3.73 -11.92 -11.21
C ALA A 7 -2.24 -12.35 -11.27
N GLN A 8 -1.96 -13.63 -11.53
CA GLN A 8 -0.59 -14.13 -11.71
C GLN A 8 0.12 -13.40 -12.86
N ALA A 9 -0.54 -13.30 -14.02
CA ALA A 9 0.03 -12.63 -15.19
C ALA A 9 0.34 -11.15 -14.94
N GLU A 10 -0.55 -10.42 -14.26
CA GLU A 10 -0.35 -9.01 -13.90
C GLU A 10 0.77 -8.84 -12.86
N LEU A 11 0.82 -9.69 -11.84
CA LEU A 11 1.87 -9.69 -10.82
C LEU A 11 3.26 -10.00 -11.40
N ASP A 12 3.33 -10.86 -12.41
CA ASP A 12 4.60 -11.20 -13.07
C ASP A 12 5.11 -10.05 -13.96
N VAL A 13 4.22 -9.27 -14.57
CA VAL A 13 4.58 -8.15 -15.45
C VAL A 13 4.83 -6.88 -14.66
N ASP A 14 3.92 -6.53 -13.75
CA ASP A 14 3.85 -5.22 -13.09
C ASP A 14 4.09 -5.27 -11.59
N GLY A 15 4.11 -6.46 -10.98
CA GLY A 15 4.16 -6.60 -9.52
C GLY A 15 2.89 -6.10 -8.81
N CYS A 16 1.81 -5.84 -9.55
CA CYS A 16 0.55 -5.30 -9.03
C CYS A 16 -0.63 -5.94 -9.78
N THR A 17 -1.65 -6.35 -9.03
CA THR A 17 -2.95 -6.76 -9.60
C THR A 17 -4.09 -6.20 -8.76
N VAL A 18 -5.25 -6.00 -9.37
CA VAL A 18 -6.46 -5.51 -8.72
C VAL A 18 -7.64 -6.44 -9.00
N ILE A 19 -8.21 -6.97 -7.93
CA ILE A 19 -9.46 -7.72 -7.99
C ILE A 19 -10.60 -6.74 -7.78
N LYS A 20 -11.23 -6.33 -8.87
CA LYS A 20 -12.32 -5.37 -8.86
C LYS A 20 -13.54 -5.91 -8.13
N GLY A 21 -14.14 -5.08 -7.26
CA GLY A 21 -15.35 -5.43 -6.52
C GLY A 21 -15.20 -6.67 -5.64
N PHE A 22 -14.02 -6.89 -5.06
CA PHE A 22 -13.77 -7.99 -4.13
C PHE A 22 -14.73 -7.97 -2.95
N LEU A 23 -14.93 -6.80 -2.35
CA LEU A 23 -16.00 -6.58 -1.38
C LEU A 23 -17.25 -6.12 -2.12
N ARG A 24 -18.40 -6.69 -1.73
CA ARG A 24 -19.68 -6.24 -2.25
C ARG A 24 -19.99 -4.85 -1.73
N SER A 25 -20.60 -4.02 -2.57
CA SER A 25 -20.97 -2.63 -2.21
C SER A 25 -21.86 -2.56 -0.95
N GLU A 26 -22.71 -3.58 -0.73
CA GLU A 26 -23.58 -3.65 0.43
C GLU A 26 -22.83 -3.85 1.76
N ALA A 27 -21.60 -4.37 1.72
CA ALA A 27 -20.76 -4.57 2.91
C ALA A 27 -20.04 -3.28 3.33
N LEU A 28 -19.76 -2.36 2.39
CA LEU A 28 -18.96 -1.17 2.64
C LEU A 28 -19.50 -0.26 3.76
N PRO A 29 -20.81 0.04 3.84
CA PRO A 29 -21.34 0.87 4.92
C PRO A 29 -21.09 0.30 6.32
N GLN A 30 -21.16 -1.03 6.47
CA GLN A 30 -20.87 -1.69 7.76
C GLN A 30 -19.39 -1.60 8.10
N LEU A 31 -18.49 -1.81 7.14
CA LEU A 31 -17.05 -1.69 7.33
C LEU A 31 -16.63 -0.24 7.66
N SER A 32 -17.15 0.76 6.94
CA SER A 32 -16.92 2.18 7.24
C SER A 32 -17.41 2.56 8.64
N LYS A 33 -18.54 2.03 9.07
CA LYS A 33 -19.05 2.23 10.43
C LYS A 33 -18.13 1.61 11.48
N GLU A 34 -17.59 0.43 11.22
CA GLU A 34 -16.61 -0.21 12.10
C GLU A 34 -15.34 0.64 12.22
N ILE A 35 -14.78 1.10 11.10
CA ILE A 35 -13.63 2.03 11.08
C ILE A 35 -13.94 3.28 11.92
N THR A 36 -15.10 3.89 11.73
CA THR A 36 -15.52 5.07 12.49
C THR A 36 -15.52 4.81 14.00
N THR A 37 -15.95 3.61 14.42
CA THR A 37 -16.01 3.21 15.83
C THR A 37 -14.61 3.09 16.45
N ILE A 38 -13.63 2.54 15.71
CA ILE A 38 -12.25 2.35 16.19
C ILE A 38 -11.32 3.52 15.88
N ARG A 39 -11.79 4.52 15.11
CA ARG A 39 -11.01 5.70 14.73
C ARG A 39 -10.38 6.46 15.93
N PRO A 40 -10.96 6.54 17.12
CA PRO A 40 -10.29 7.13 18.28
C PRO A 40 -8.95 6.46 18.67
N GLN A 41 -8.67 5.26 18.16
CA GLN A 41 -7.40 4.54 18.35
C GLN A 41 -6.40 4.78 17.20
N LEU A 42 -6.66 5.76 16.33
CA LEU A 42 -5.75 6.14 15.25
C LEU A 42 -4.43 6.68 15.81
N HIS A 43 -3.34 6.09 15.38
CA HIS A 43 -1.99 6.58 15.60
C HIS A 43 -1.54 7.41 14.41
N GLU A 44 -1.56 8.72 14.56
CA GLU A 44 -1.07 9.65 13.53
C GLU A 44 0.43 9.84 13.65
N SER A 45 1.08 10.02 12.51
CA SER A 45 2.51 10.32 12.41
C SER A 45 2.78 11.37 11.33
N LEU A 46 3.80 12.18 11.60
CA LEU A 46 4.37 13.14 10.66
C LEU A 46 5.88 13.01 10.78
N ILE A 47 6.51 12.39 9.79
CA ILE A 47 7.94 12.12 9.77
C ILE A 47 8.50 12.31 8.37
N ASP A 48 9.77 12.63 8.25
CA ASP A 48 10.47 12.59 6.98
C ASP A 48 11.11 11.21 6.79
N ILE A 49 10.87 10.60 5.64
CA ILE A 49 11.45 9.31 5.26
C ILE A 49 12.14 9.41 3.91
N ASN A 50 13.17 8.62 3.70
CA ASN A 50 13.65 8.29 2.37
C ASN A 50 13.00 6.96 1.89
N PRO A 51 13.08 6.61 0.60
CA PRO A 51 12.41 5.41 0.08
C PRO A 51 12.80 4.08 0.74
N TYR A 52 13.91 4.04 1.45
CA TYR A 52 14.50 2.84 2.03
C TYR A 52 14.34 2.77 3.55
N PHE A 53 13.69 3.75 4.18
CA PHE A 53 13.57 3.89 5.63
C PHE A 53 14.92 3.83 6.37
N SER A 54 15.96 4.39 5.75
CA SER A 54 17.31 4.46 6.33
C SER A 54 17.62 5.84 6.91
N GLU A 55 18.68 5.94 7.69
CA GLU A 55 19.16 7.22 8.26
C GLU A 55 19.83 8.14 7.22
N GLY A 56 20.00 7.67 5.98
CA GLY A 56 20.79 8.34 4.98
C GLY A 56 22.26 7.94 5.04
N ASP A 57 23.06 8.44 4.10
CA ASP A 57 24.49 8.19 4.01
C ASP A 57 25.22 9.49 3.62
N PRO A 58 25.96 10.15 4.54
CA PRO A 58 26.64 11.40 4.27
C PRO A 58 27.82 11.25 3.29
N SER A 59 28.24 10.04 2.96
CA SER A 59 29.26 9.79 1.94
C SER A 59 28.73 9.85 0.51
N LEU A 60 27.40 9.81 0.35
CA LEU A 60 26.72 9.89 -0.94
C LEU A 60 26.24 11.30 -1.24
N PRO A 61 26.01 11.65 -2.52
CA PRO A 61 25.47 12.95 -2.90
C PRO A 61 24.16 13.28 -2.19
N HIS A 62 23.88 14.57 -1.99
CA HIS A 62 22.66 15.03 -1.31
C HIS A 62 21.38 14.60 -2.06
N ASP A 63 21.42 14.53 -3.40
CA ASP A 63 20.32 14.10 -4.26
C ASP A 63 20.26 12.57 -4.47
N HIS A 64 21.09 11.82 -3.77
CA HIS A 64 21.01 10.36 -3.79
C HIS A 64 19.72 9.90 -3.12
N PRO A 65 19.00 8.85 -3.64
CA PRO A 65 17.72 8.42 -3.10
C PRO A 65 17.71 8.11 -1.60
N VAL A 66 18.80 7.59 -1.03
CA VAL A 66 18.91 7.37 0.43
C VAL A 66 19.06 8.66 1.24
N ASN A 67 19.39 9.80 0.60
CA ASN A 67 19.50 11.11 1.22
C ASN A 67 18.32 12.03 0.88
N THR A 68 17.37 11.57 0.06
CA THR A 68 16.18 12.32 -0.32
C THR A 68 15.05 12.01 0.66
N PHE A 69 14.90 12.87 1.66
CA PHE A 69 13.85 12.74 2.68
C PHE A 69 12.61 13.51 2.26
N ILE A 70 11.46 12.89 2.39
CA ILE A 70 10.14 13.41 1.99
C ILE A 70 9.17 13.21 3.15
N GLU A 71 8.35 14.22 3.43
CA GLU A 71 7.31 14.15 4.44
C GLU A 71 6.37 12.97 4.16
N ARG A 72 6.19 12.12 5.17
CA ARG A 72 5.16 11.10 5.24
C ARG A 72 4.22 11.45 6.38
N SER A 73 2.97 11.67 6.06
CA SER A 73 1.93 12.04 7.01
C SER A 73 0.73 11.12 6.85
N GLY A 74 0.01 10.90 7.94
CA GLY A 74 -1.14 10.01 7.96
C GLY A 74 -1.17 9.20 9.24
N GLY A 75 -2.03 8.21 9.29
CA GLY A 75 -2.13 7.38 10.47
C GLY A 75 -2.51 5.95 10.16
N PHE A 76 -2.44 5.12 11.16
CA PHE A 76 -2.91 3.75 11.10
C PHE A 76 -3.65 3.36 12.38
N ILE A 77 -4.61 2.45 12.25
CA ILE A 77 -5.28 1.80 13.36
C ILE A 77 -4.74 0.37 13.42
N PRO A 78 -4.10 -0.04 14.52
CA PRO A 78 -3.51 -1.37 14.66
C PRO A 78 -4.56 -2.44 14.92
N ARG A 79 -4.16 -3.70 14.75
CA ARG A 79 -5.05 -4.86 14.84
C ARG A 79 -5.72 -5.03 16.20
N ASP A 80 -5.06 -4.67 17.30
CA ASP A 80 -5.63 -4.80 18.65
C ASP A 80 -6.78 -3.84 18.94
N ALA A 81 -7.00 -2.85 18.06
CA ALA A 81 -8.19 -1.99 18.08
C ALA A 81 -9.46 -2.67 17.59
N PHE A 82 -9.34 -3.76 16.83
CA PHE A 82 -10.49 -4.45 16.26
C PHE A 82 -11.15 -5.36 17.28
N ASN A 83 -12.47 -5.44 17.20
CA ASN A 83 -13.21 -6.47 17.93
C ASN A 83 -12.86 -7.84 17.34
N PRO A 84 -12.66 -8.90 18.16
CA PRO A 84 -12.46 -10.26 17.65
C PRO A 84 -13.56 -10.80 16.73
N THR A 85 -14.74 -10.20 16.76
CA THR A 85 -15.88 -10.53 15.88
C THR A 85 -16.01 -9.57 14.69
N SER A 86 -14.99 -8.75 14.43
CA SER A 86 -14.93 -7.82 13.32
C SER A 86 -15.02 -8.52 11.97
N ASP A 87 -15.73 -7.92 11.02
CA ASP A 87 -15.76 -8.39 9.64
C ASP A 87 -14.36 -8.34 8.99
N PHE A 88 -13.53 -7.39 9.37
CA PHE A 88 -12.13 -7.33 8.92
C PHE A 88 -11.32 -8.54 9.41
N GLU A 89 -11.44 -8.89 10.69
CA GLU A 89 -10.79 -10.09 11.24
C GLU A 89 -11.31 -11.37 10.58
N ALA A 90 -12.60 -11.45 10.33
CA ALA A 90 -13.22 -12.60 9.67
C ALA A 90 -12.69 -12.80 8.24
N VAL A 91 -12.47 -11.73 7.48
CA VAL A 91 -11.86 -11.79 6.14
C VAL A 91 -10.37 -12.11 6.25
N TYR A 92 -9.63 -11.41 7.10
CA TYR A 92 -8.19 -11.56 7.28
C TYR A 92 -7.78 -12.99 7.64
N GLN A 93 -8.53 -13.65 8.52
CA GLN A 93 -8.24 -15.00 8.99
C GLN A 93 -8.93 -16.11 8.17
N ASN A 94 -9.66 -15.74 7.10
CA ASN A 94 -10.43 -16.72 6.32
C ASN A 94 -9.50 -17.66 5.54
N PRO A 95 -9.52 -18.98 5.78
CA PRO A 95 -8.65 -19.92 5.08
C PRO A 95 -8.83 -19.91 3.55
N ALA A 96 -10.06 -19.68 3.06
CA ALA A 96 -10.30 -19.58 1.62
C ALA A 96 -9.69 -18.31 1.03
N PHE A 97 -9.65 -17.21 1.77
CA PHE A 97 -8.98 -15.98 1.36
C PHE A 97 -7.46 -16.18 1.32
N LEU A 98 -6.87 -16.78 2.35
CA LEU A 98 -5.44 -17.08 2.38
C LEU A 98 -5.03 -18.02 1.24
N SER A 99 -5.83 -19.06 0.96
CA SER A 99 -5.62 -19.96 -0.19
C SER A 99 -5.71 -19.21 -1.53
N PHE A 100 -6.69 -18.31 -1.68
CA PHE A 100 -6.83 -17.48 -2.88
C PHE A 100 -5.59 -16.57 -3.08
N LEU A 101 -5.08 -15.96 -2.01
CA LEU A 101 -3.85 -15.16 -2.07
C LEU A 101 -2.63 -16.02 -2.44
N SER A 102 -2.52 -17.23 -1.88
CA SER A 102 -1.45 -18.19 -2.21
C SER A 102 -1.46 -18.52 -3.69
N ASP A 103 -2.64 -18.81 -4.23
CA ASP A 103 -2.82 -19.09 -5.66
C ASP A 103 -2.44 -17.88 -6.52
N CYS A 104 -2.91 -16.65 -6.18
CA CYS A 104 -2.59 -15.44 -6.93
C CYS A 104 -1.08 -15.12 -6.94
N LEU A 105 -0.42 -15.30 -5.80
CA LEU A 105 1.00 -15.05 -5.64
C LEU A 105 1.90 -16.17 -6.17
N ASN A 106 1.30 -17.32 -6.51
CA ASN A 106 1.99 -18.56 -6.91
C ASN A 106 3.02 -19.00 -5.84
N VAL A 107 2.60 -19.01 -4.59
CA VAL A 107 3.40 -19.46 -3.44
C VAL A 107 2.72 -20.65 -2.75
N PRO A 108 3.47 -21.52 -2.05
CA PRO A 108 2.89 -22.72 -1.42
C PRO A 108 1.78 -22.38 -0.41
N GLU A 109 1.99 -21.37 0.42
CA GLU A 109 1.03 -20.99 1.45
C GLU A 109 1.26 -19.54 1.92
N VAL A 110 0.17 -18.79 2.09
CA VAL A 110 0.15 -17.47 2.73
C VAL A 110 -0.43 -17.64 4.14
N HIS A 111 0.24 -17.07 5.12
CA HIS A 111 -0.18 -17.09 6.52
C HIS A 111 -0.54 -15.68 6.99
N CYS A 112 -1.41 -15.60 8.00
CA CYS A 112 -1.58 -14.37 8.76
C CYS A 112 -0.24 -13.97 9.39
N PHE A 113 0.06 -12.67 9.38
CA PHE A 113 1.26 -12.15 10.00
C PHE A 113 1.23 -12.40 11.52
N ALA A 114 2.34 -12.87 12.07
CA ALA A 114 2.39 -13.28 13.48
C ALA A 114 2.36 -12.12 14.47
N ASP A 115 2.73 -10.91 14.03
CA ASP A 115 2.67 -9.71 14.85
C ASP A 115 1.22 -9.35 15.19
N PRO A 116 0.86 -9.25 16.49
CA PRO A 116 -0.51 -8.97 16.90
C PRO A 116 -0.98 -7.53 16.60
N LEU A 117 -0.08 -6.61 16.29
CA LEU A 117 -0.39 -5.22 16.02
C LEU A 117 -0.40 -4.90 14.52
N ALA A 118 0.57 -5.46 13.77
CA ALA A 118 0.82 -5.11 12.38
C ALA A 118 0.19 -6.07 11.36
N GLY A 119 -0.40 -7.19 11.81
CA GLY A 119 -0.97 -8.21 10.91
C GLY A 119 -2.16 -7.71 10.10
N LEU A 120 -3.00 -6.87 10.69
CA LEU A 120 -4.13 -6.20 10.06
C LEU A 120 -4.12 -4.75 10.51
N THR A 121 -4.17 -3.82 9.57
CA THR A 121 -4.16 -2.39 9.88
C THR A 121 -5.12 -1.63 8.97
N ILE A 122 -5.71 -0.56 9.47
CA ILE A 122 -6.38 0.44 8.64
C ILE A 122 -5.43 1.63 8.48
N ASN A 123 -4.99 1.89 7.26
CA ASN A 123 -4.29 3.12 6.93
C ASN A 123 -5.29 4.24 6.67
N VAL A 124 -5.04 5.41 7.24
CA VAL A 124 -5.92 6.58 7.13
C VAL A 124 -5.11 7.77 6.66
N LEU A 125 -5.56 8.39 5.57
CA LEU A 125 -5.03 9.65 5.06
C LEU A 125 -6.13 10.71 5.11
N GLY A 126 -5.90 11.76 5.87
CA GLY A 126 -6.75 12.95 5.90
C GLY A 126 -6.38 13.97 4.82
N PRO A 127 -7.15 15.07 4.70
CA PRO A 127 -6.86 16.16 3.78
C PRO A 127 -5.42 16.67 3.92
N GLY A 128 -4.71 16.81 2.82
CA GLY A 128 -3.31 17.26 2.77
C GLY A 128 -2.26 16.22 3.20
N GLN A 129 -2.66 15.07 3.70
CA GLN A 129 -1.74 13.99 4.08
C GLN A 129 -1.33 13.13 2.88
N GLN A 130 -0.19 12.44 3.02
CA GLN A 130 0.38 11.60 1.97
C GLN A 130 1.23 10.46 2.55
N PHE A 131 1.37 9.39 1.78
CA PHE A 131 2.46 8.44 1.97
C PHE A 131 3.54 8.71 0.91
N ALA A 132 4.73 9.13 1.37
CA ALA A 132 5.88 9.41 0.51
C ALA A 132 6.33 8.16 -0.25
N TRP A 133 7.13 8.35 -1.31
CA TRP A 133 7.77 7.24 -2.02
C TRP A 133 8.54 6.33 -1.06
N HIS A 134 8.26 5.04 -1.11
CA HIS A 134 8.93 4.02 -0.30
C HIS A 134 8.85 2.64 -0.95
N PHE A 135 9.64 1.72 -0.42
CA PHE A 135 9.55 0.29 -0.66
C PHE A 135 9.04 -0.39 0.61
N ASP A 136 8.24 -1.43 0.46
CA ASP A 136 7.83 -2.26 1.60
C ASP A 136 8.99 -3.12 2.10
N THR A 137 8.92 -3.48 3.37
CA THR A 137 9.82 -4.47 3.98
C THR A 137 9.37 -5.91 3.69
N ASN A 138 8.08 -6.12 3.49
CA ASN A 138 7.49 -7.41 3.15
C ASN A 138 7.52 -7.64 1.63
N ASP A 139 7.52 -8.90 1.21
CA ASP A 139 7.57 -9.27 -0.21
C ASP A 139 6.33 -8.79 -0.96
N PHE A 140 5.18 -8.81 -0.30
CA PHE A 140 3.91 -8.32 -0.84
C PHE A 140 3.04 -7.67 0.25
N ALA A 141 2.16 -6.79 -0.18
CA ALA A 141 1.08 -6.22 0.60
C ALA A 141 -0.27 -6.56 -0.05
N VAL A 142 -1.29 -6.71 0.78
CA VAL A 142 -2.67 -6.89 0.34
C VAL A 142 -3.49 -5.75 0.94
N THR A 143 -4.09 -4.94 0.09
CA THR A 143 -4.82 -3.75 0.50
C THR A 143 -6.21 -3.76 -0.10
N CYS A 144 -7.22 -3.42 0.69
CA CYS A 144 -8.58 -3.19 0.20
C CYS A 144 -8.97 -1.74 0.45
N LEU A 145 -9.40 -1.04 -0.59
CA LEU A 145 -9.90 0.33 -0.43
C LEU A 145 -11.32 0.27 0.15
N ILE A 146 -11.54 0.94 1.27
CA ILE A 146 -12.86 1.05 1.89
C ILE A 146 -13.51 2.38 1.54
N ASP A 147 -12.78 3.49 1.75
CA ASP A 147 -13.22 4.84 1.40
C ASP A 147 -12.17 5.50 0.51
N GLY A 148 -12.59 6.16 -0.56
CA GLY A 148 -11.73 6.90 -1.48
C GLY A 148 -11.76 8.40 -1.19
N ALA A 149 -10.66 9.10 -1.49
CA ALA A 149 -10.65 10.55 -1.50
C ALA A 149 -11.39 11.08 -2.74
N GLU A 150 -12.04 12.23 -2.61
CA GLU A 150 -12.71 12.90 -3.75
C GLU A 150 -11.69 13.51 -4.72
N GLU A 151 -10.54 13.95 -4.19
CA GLU A 151 -9.44 14.54 -4.96
C GLU A 151 -8.09 14.06 -4.43
N GLY A 152 -7.17 13.74 -5.33
CA GLY A 152 -5.83 13.27 -5.00
C GLY A 152 -5.81 11.87 -4.39
N GLY A 153 -4.72 11.54 -3.71
CA GLY A 153 -4.59 10.27 -2.98
C GLY A 153 -4.63 9.00 -3.84
N LEU A 154 -4.47 9.07 -5.16
CA LEU A 154 -4.41 7.87 -6.00
C LEU A 154 -3.10 7.13 -5.75
N PHE A 155 -3.17 5.80 -5.68
CA PHE A 155 -1.97 4.99 -5.52
C PHE A 155 -1.09 5.06 -6.77
N GLU A 156 0.18 5.41 -6.58
CA GLU A 156 1.18 5.47 -7.64
C GLU A 156 2.34 4.52 -7.34
N TYR A 157 2.83 3.85 -8.39
CA TYR A 157 3.97 2.94 -8.27
C TYR A 157 4.85 2.92 -9.50
N SER A 158 6.12 2.59 -9.30
CA SER A 158 7.10 2.40 -10.37
C SER A 158 7.62 0.95 -10.27
N PRO A 159 7.19 0.05 -11.16
CA PRO A 159 7.47 -1.37 -11.07
C PRO A 159 8.96 -1.68 -11.28
N GLY A 160 9.45 -2.73 -10.62
CA GLY A 160 10.78 -3.30 -10.85
C GLY A 160 11.93 -2.35 -10.52
N ARG A 161 11.75 -1.39 -9.60
CA ARG A 161 12.81 -0.46 -9.19
C ARG A 161 13.84 -1.07 -8.27
N ARG A 162 13.54 -2.22 -7.70
CA ARG A 162 14.39 -2.94 -6.79
C ARG A 162 14.35 -4.43 -7.09
N SER A 163 15.46 -5.13 -6.88
CA SER A 163 15.52 -6.59 -6.95
C SER A 163 16.51 -7.11 -5.93
N ASP A 164 16.60 -8.42 -5.77
CA ASP A 164 17.60 -9.05 -4.90
C ASP A 164 19.06 -8.76 -5.29
N ARG A 165 19.27 -8.23 -6.50
CA ARG A 165 20.60 -7.95 -7.06
C ARG A 165 20.94 -6.46 -7.11
N THR A 166 19.97 -5.57 -7.06
CA THR A 166 20.20 -4.12 -7.20
C THR A 166 19.08 -3.30 -6.59
N GLU A 167 19.47 -2.20 -5.94
CA GLU A 167 18.56 -1.17 -5.46
C GLU A 167 18.13 -0.19 -6.58
N ASN A 168 18.79 -0.23 -7.75
CA ASN A 168 18.53 0.65 -8.88
C ASN A 168 18.38 2.13 -8.47
N PHE A 169 19.32 2.65 -7.69
CA PHE A 169 19.29 4.03 -7.20
C PHE A 169 19.12 5.06 -8.31
N ALA A 170 19.77 4.85 -9.46
CA ALA A 170 19.62 5.77 -10.59
C ALA A 170 18.18 5.87 -11.09
N GLY A 171 17.48 4.72 -11.23
CA GLY A 171 16.08 4.70 -11.63
C GLY A 171 15.16 5.34 -10.59
N MET A 172 15.45 5.14 -9.29
CA MET A 172 14.69 5.78 -8.21
C MET A 172 14.95 7.28 -8.12
N ALA A 173 16.19 7.74 -8.36
CA ALA A 173 16.52 9.18 -8.44
C ALA A 173 15.71 9.89 -9.54
N GLU A 174 15.50 9.27 -10.71
CA GLU A 174 14.66 9.81 -11.78
C GLU A 174 13.20 9.98 -11.32
N VAL A 175 12.66 9.01 -10.54
CA VAL A 175 11.30 9.06 -9.99
C VAL A 175 11.19 10.19 -8.95
N LEU A 176 12.12 10.26 -8.00
CA LEU A 176 12.12 11.25 -6.92
C LEU A 176 12.27 12.68 -7.45
N ALA A 177 13.11 12.87 -8.46
CA ALA A 177 13.34 14.17 -9.08
C ALA A 177 12.26 14.54 -10.12
N ASP A 178 11.21 13.72 -10.28
CA ASP A 178 10.15 13.93 -11.26
C ASP A 178 10.66 14.20 -12.68
N ARG A 179 11.74 13.52 -13.08
CA ARG A 179 12.32 13.66 -14.41
C ARG A 179 11.51 12.89 -15.46
N PRO A 180 11.64 13.21 -16.77
CA PRO A 180 10.84 12.55 -17.81
C PRO A 180 10.89 11.02 -17.79
N ALA A 181 12.07 10.43 -17.59
CA ALA A 181 12.23 8.97 -17.49
C ALA A 181 11.57 8.38 -16.23
N GLY A 182 11.65 9.11 -15.11
CA GLY A 182 10.97 8.77 -13.88
C GLY A 182 9.45 8.78 -14.06
N ARG A 183 8.89 9.89 -14.56
CA ARG A 183 7.45 10.01 -14.84
C ARG A 183 6.92 8.93 -15.79
N ALA A 184 7.66 8.62 -16.85
CA ALA A 184 7.28 7.57 -17.80
C ALA A 184 7.24 6.18 -17.18
N SER A 185 7.89 5.96 -16.06
CA SER A 185 7.92 4.68 -15.34
C SER A 185 6.87 4.57 -14.24
N VAL A 186 6.22 5.67 -13.87
CA VAL A 186 5.20 5.69 -12.82
C VAL A 186 3.85 5.31 -13.42
N LYS A 187 3.17 4.41 -12.75
CA LYS A 187 1.80 4.01 -13.04
C LYS A 187 0.89 4.51 -11.93
N THR A 188 -0.26 5.04 -12.29
CA THR A 188 -1.33 5.42 -11.37
C THR A 188 -2.41 4.37 -11.37
N LEU A 189 -2.83 3.95 -10.20
CA LEU A 189 -3.85 2.93 -10.01
C LEU A 189 -5.15 3.58 -9.54
N GLU A 190 -6.19 3.45 -10.34
CA GLU A 190 -7.53 3.90 -9.98
C GLU A 190 -8.26 2.78 -9.25
N LEU A 191 -8.25 2.83 -7.92
CA LEU A 191 -8.97 1.93 -7.04
C LEU A 191 -10.33 2.53 -6.66
N HIS A 192 -11.34 1.67 -6.60
CA HIS A 192 -12.66 2.01 -6.11
C HIS A 192 -12.94 1.30 -4.78
N PRO A 193 -13.79 1.84 -3.90
CA PRO A 193 -14.20 1.15 -2.68
C PRO A 193 -14.66 -0.28 -2.96
N GLY A 194 -14.08 -1.23 -2.23
CA GLY A 194 -14.30 -2.66 -2.42
C GLY A 194 -13.28 -3.38 -3.31
N ASP A 195 -12.40 -2.66 -4.00
CA ASP A 195 -11.32 -3.27 -4.79
C ASP A 195 -10.21 -3.80 -3.87
N LEU A 196 -9.70 -4.98 -4.18
CA LEU A 196 -8.55 -5.60 -3.51
C LEU A 196 -7.33 -5.48 -4.40
N GLN A 197 -6.27 -4.90 -3.88
CA GLN A 197 -4.96 -4.83 -4.50
C GLN A 197 -4.03 -5.87 -3.88
N ILE A 198 -3.30 -6.62 -4.71
CA ILE A 198 -2.16 -7.44 -4.31
C ILE A 198 -0.93 -6.82 -4.97
N PHE A 199 0.08 -6.48 -4.18
CA PHE A 199 1.19 -5.65 -4.63
C PHE A 199 2.54 -6.14 -4.09
N ARG A 200 3.55 -6.27 -4.97
CA ARG A 200 4.93 -6.63 -4.62
C ARG A 200 5.73 -5.37 -4.23
N GLY A 201 5.37 -4.79 -3.10
CA GLY A 201 5.89 -3.49 -2.66
C GLY A 201 7.40 -3.47 -2.35
N ARG A 202 7.98 -4.62 -2.02
CA ARG A 202 9.43 -4.75 -1.82
C ARG A 202 10.24 -4.37 -3.07
N ASN A 203 9.72 -4.68 -4.25
CA ASN A 203 10.43 -4.50 -5.53
C ASN A 203 9.99 -3.25 -6.31
N SER A 204 8.89 -2.63 -5.92
CA SER A 204 8.30 -1.49 -6.62
C SER A 204 8.20 -0.29 -5.69
N GLY A 205 8.90 0.79 -6.02
CA GLY A 205 8.74 2.06 -5.31
C GLY A 205 7.30 2.54 -5.47
N HIS A 206 6.66 2.97 -4.39
CA HIS A 206 5.26 3.39 -4.43
C HIS A 206 4.96 4.51 -3.43
N ARG A 207 3.86 5.20 -3.69
CA ARG A 207 3.37 6.28 -2.83
C ARG A 207 1.85 6.42 -2.91
N VAL A 208 1.31 7.18 -1.98
CA VAL A 208 -0.01 7.80 -2.11
C VAL A 208 0.22 9.32 -2.06
N PRO A 209 0.08 10.04 -3.18
CA PRO A 209 0.20 11.49 -3.23
C PRO A 209 -0.77 12.18 -2.29
N ARG A 210 -0.57 13.47 -2.04
CA ARG A 210 -1.43 14.23 -1.13
C ARG A 210 -2.91 14.10 -1.50
N VAL A 211 -3.70 13.78 -0.49
CA VAL A 211 -5.16 13.88 -0.54
C VAL A 211 -5.51 15.37 -0.66
N GLY A 212 -6.48 15.70 -1.51
CA GLY A 212 -6.94 17.09 -1.67
C GLY A 212 -7.37 17.69 -0.34
N VAL A 213 -7.10 18.99 -0.14
CA VAL A 213 -7.37 19.67 1.14
C VAL A 213 -8.86 19.85 1.41
N GLU A 214 -9.70 19.78 0.39
CA GLU A 214 -11.17 19.84 0.48
C GLU A 214 -11.81 18.45 0.47
N SER A 215 -11.01 17.39 0.30
CA SER A 215 -11.48 16.00 0.30
C SER A 215 -11.85 15.51 1.70
N THR A 216 -12.70 14.50 1.72
CA THR A 216 -12.89 13.67 2.91
C THR A 216 -11.65 12.78 3.14
N THR A 217 -11.57 12.14 4.29
CA THR A 217 -10.50 11.19 4.62
C THR A 217 -10.55 9.95 3.72
N ARG A 218 -9.41 9.51 3.25
CA ARG A 218 -9.23 8.23 2.54
C ARG A 218 -8.78 7.13 3.50
#